data_d6c11792264e6d7c49f171b36538d14b
#
_entry.id   d6c11792264e6d7c49f171b36538d14b
#
_cell.length_a   1.000
_cell.length_b   1.000
_cell.length_c   1.000
_cell.angle_alpha   90.00
_cell.angle_beta   90.00
_cell.angle_gamma   90.00
#
_symmetry.space_group_name_H-M   'P 1'
#
loop_
_entity.id
_entity.type
_entity.pdbx_description
1 polymer ?
#
loop_
_entity_poly.entity_id
_entity_poly.type
_entity_poly.pdbx_seq_one_letter_code
_entity_poly.pdbx_strand_id
1 'polypeptide(L)'
;MLRRVFGGLMFAALVAPALPAVAQPADALTPPQLIESMSNEIIHDVQSDPKLRSGDPKVVMQFVEQKILPNVDFRKITQSAVGRYWRQATPQQRGELEQQFKQLLVYTYAGALREVRDQKVKVLPYREPADATDVTVRTRVLNNGEAVQLDYRMEKTAQGWKITDVNVMGIWLDDNYRTVFAQEIGQKGIEGLIATLQQKNQTLAQARAAD
;
A
#
# COMPACT_ATOMS: atom_id res chain seq x y z
N MET A 1 77.18 -36.02 -25.28
CA MET A 1 76.51 -36.59 -24.12
C MET A 1 75.33 -35.69 -23.72
N LEU A 2 74.18 -36.23 -23.73
CA LEU A 2 72.87 -35.61 -23.64
C LEU A 2 72.46 -35.39 -22.19
N ARG A 3 71.99 -34.15 -21.78
CA ARG A 3 71.17 -34.01 -20.58
C ARG A 3 70.06 -32.95 -20.79
N ARG A 4 68.89 -33.48 -20.93
CA ARG A 4 67.61 -32.81 -20.94
C ARG A 4 67.34 -32.23 -19.55
N VAL A 5 66.93 -30.97 -19.48
CA VAL A 5 66.28 -30.39 -18.28
C VAL A 5 64.87 -29.95 -18.65
N PHE A 6 63.90 -30.65 -18.11
CA PHE A 6 62.48 -30.32 -18.17
C PHE A 6 62.19 -29.15 -17.22
N GLY A 7 61.72 -28.05 -17.75
CA GLY A 7 61.18 -26.93 -16.96
C GLY A 7 59.64 -27.05 -16.92
N GLY A 8 59.09 -27.37 -15.74
CA GLY A 8 57.65 -27.44 -15.52
C GLY A 8 57.03 -26.04 -15.42
N LEU A 9 56.07 -25.75 -16.28
CA LEU A 9 55.19 -24.59 -16.15
C LEU A 9 54.09 -24.92 -15.14
N MET A 10 54.12 -24.20 -14.02
CA MET A 10 53.08 -24.27 -12.99
C MET A 10 51.98 -23.27 -13.37
N PHE A 11 50.83 -23.81 -13.89
CA PHE A 11 49.60 -23.02 -14.12
C PHE A 11 48.92 -22.80 -12.76
N ALA A 12 48.96 -21.61 -12.23
CA ALA A 12 48.18 -21.18 -11.09
C ALA A 12 46.77 -20.84 -11.59
N ALA A 13 45.79 -21.74 -11.38
CA ALA A 13 44.37 -21.47 -11.64
C ALA A 13 43.84 -20.50 -10.58
N LEU A 14 43.58 -19.27 -10.98
CA LEU A 14 42.79 -18.32 -10.17
C LEU A 14 41.34 -18.77 -10.12
N VAL A 15 40.96 -19.38 -9.00
CA VAL A 15 39.54 -19.61 -8.67
C VAL A 15 38.96 -18.32 -8.14
N ALA A 16 38.23 -17.58 -8.97
CA ALA A 16 37.43 -16.45 -8.53
C ALA A 16 36.22 -16.99 -7.74
N PRO A 17 35.92 -16.48 -6.52
CA PRO A 17 34.72 -16.87 -5.82
C PRO A 17 33.50 -16.33 -6.59
N ALA A 18 32.67 -17.23 -7.12
CA ALA A 18 31.36 -16.88 -7.65
C ALA A 18 30.48 -16.45 -6.48
N LEU A 19 30.15 -15.15 -6.42
CA LEU A 19 29.12 -14.65 -5.52
C LEU A 19 27.78 -15.31 -5.90
N PRO A 20 27.04 -15.87 -4.93
CA PRO A 20 25.71 -16.39 -5.24
C PRO A 20 24.85 -15.24 -5.74
N ALA A 21 24.43 -15.30 -6.97
CA ALA A 21 23.33 -14.46 -7.48
C ALA A 21 22.10 -14.82 -6.65
N VAL A 22 21.63 -13.89 -5.84
CA VAL A 22 20.34 -14.02 -5.14
C VAL A 22 19.28 -14.00 -6.25
N ALA A 23 18.83 -15.19 -6.64
CA ALA A 23 17.72 -15.35 -7.57
C ALA A 23 16.51 -14.65 -6.95
N GLN A 24 16.03 -13.57 -7.56
CA GLN A 24 14.73 -13.01 -7.24
C GLN A 24 13.69 -14.10 -7.51
N PRO A 25 12.70 -14.27 -6.62
CA PRO A 25 11.59 -15.19 -6.91
C PRO A 25 10.98 -14.78 -8.26
N ALA A 26 10.94 -15.68 -9.20
CA ALA A 26 10.45 -15.46 -10.57
C ALA A 26 8.93 -15.18 -10.63
N ASP A 27 8.23 -15.27 -9.49
CA ASP A 27 6.76 -15.17 -9.40
C ASP A 27 6.26 -13.86 -8.73
N ALA A 28 7.12 -12.89 -8.46
CA ALA A 28 6.64 -11.61 -7.90
C ALA A 28 5.95 -10.79 -8.98
N LEU A 29 4.65 -10.52 -8.80
CA LEU A 29 3.86 -9.66 -9.68
C LEU A 29 4.55 -8.30 -9.88
N THR A 30 4.57 -7.80 -11.11
CA THR A 30 4.96 -6.42 -11.39
C THR A 30 3.94 -5.45 -10.77
N PRO A 31 4.31 -4.17 -10.51
CA PRO A 31 3.37 -3.20 -9.93
C PRO A 31 2.04 -3.10 -10.68
N PRO A 32 2.01 -3.00 -12.04
CA PRO A 32 0.74 -3.01 -12.75
C PRO A 32 -0.08 -4.29 -12.56
N GLN A 33 0.57 -5.46 -12.61
CA GLN A 33 -0.11 -6.75 -12.40
C GLN A 33 -0.67 -6.89 -10.99
N LEU A 34 0.04 -6.41 -9.97
CA LEU A 34 -0.44 -6.42 -8.59
C LEU A 34 -1.70 -5.55 -8.45
N ILE A 35 -1.70 -4.33 -9.00
CA ILE A 35 -2.86 -3.43 -8.95
C ILE A 35 -4.04 -4.02 -9.74
N GLU A 36 -3.81 -4.57 -10.91
CA GLU A 36 -4.86 -5.19 -11.73
C GLU A 36 -5.49 -6.40 -11.02
N SER A 37 -4.65 -7.32 -10.54
CA SER A 37 -5.11 -8.52 -9.83
C SER A 37 -5.88 -8.17 -8.56
N MET A 38 -5.32 -7.29 -7.72
CA MET A 38 -5.97 -6.85 -6.48
C MET A 38 -7.30 -6.14 -6.76
N SER A 39 -7.36 -5.27 -7.75
CA SER A 39 -8.58 -4.55 -8.10
C SER A 39 -9.68 -5.47 -8.60
N ASN A 40 -9.33 -6.43 -9.46
CA ASN A 40 -10.29 -7.42 -9.97
C ASN A 40 -10.81 -8.33 -8.86
N GLU A 41 -9.93 -8.76 -7.93
CA GLU A 41 -10.32 -9.56 -6.77
C GLU A 41 -11.26 -8.78 -5.85
N ILE A 42 -10.96 -7.51 -5.54
CA ILE A 42 -11.83 -6.66 -4.71
C ILE A 42 -13.22 -6.49 -5.35
N ILE A 43 -13.29 -6.19 -6.65
CA ILE A 43 -14.56 -6.03 -7.35
C ILE A 43 -15.37 -7.35 -7.30
N HIS A 44 -14.72 -8.48 -7.59
CA HIS A 44 -15.34 -9.80 -7.55
C HIS A 44 -15.88 -10.13 -6.15
N ASP A 45 -15.08 -9.91 -5.11
CA ASP A 45 -15.48 -10.21 -3.73
C ASP A 45 -16.67 -9.34 -3.27
N VAL A 46 -16.64 -8.04 -3.61
CA VAL A 46 -17.75 -7.13 -3.30
C VAL A 46 -19.04 -7.52 -4.05
N GLN A 47 -18.94 -7.96 -5.31
CA GLN A 47 -20.07 -8.42 -6.08
C GLN A 47 -20.66 -9.72 -5.52
N SER A 48 -19.80 -10.62 -5.03
CA SER A 48 -20.15 -11.96 -4.57
C SER A 48 -20.67 -11.99 -3.12
N ASP A 49 -20.27 -11.03 -2.28
CA ASP A 49 -20.66 -10.95 -0.87
C ASP A 49 -21.64 -9.79 -0.59
N PRO A 50 -22.94 -10.09 -0.40
CA PRO A 50 -23.93 -9.06 -0.06
C PRO A 50 -23.63 -8.30 1.23
N LYS A 51 -22.97 -8.95 2.22
CA LYS A 51 -22.59 -8.29 3.48
C LYS A 51 -21.48 -7.28 3.25
N LEU A 52 -20.46 -7.64 2.45
CA LEU A 52 -19.40 -6.72 2.06
C LEU A 52 -19.98 -5.56 1.26
N ARG A 53 -20.87 -5.84 0.30
CA ARG A 53 -21.54 -4.83 -0.52
C ARG A 53 -22.46 -3.92 0.29
N SER A 54 -23.00 -4.37 1.43
CA SER A 54 -23.80 -3.50 2.32
C SER A 54 -22.98 -2.35 2.92
N GLY A 55 -21.66 -2.44 2.88
CA GLY A 55 -20.74 -1.45 3.45
C GLY A 55 -20.77 -1.47 4.99
N ASP A 56 -21.13 -2.61 5.62
CA ASP A 56 -20.99 -2.77 7.07
C ASP A 56 -19.51 -2.60 7.45
N PRO A 57 -19.17 -1.60 8.30
CA PRO A 57 -17.79 -1.30 8.61
C PRO A 57 -17.02 -2.46 9.26
N LYS A 58 -17.69 -3.34 10.00
CA LYS A 58 -17.04 -4.51 10.62
C LYS A 58 -16.64 -5.54 9.57
N VAL A 59 -17.54 -5.80 8.61
CA VAL A 59 -17.27 -6.71 7.49
C VAL A 59 -16.21 -6.13 6.59
N VAL A 60 -16.31 -4.83 6.28
CA VAL A 60 -15.31 -4.13 5.46
C VAL A 60 -13.94 -4.11 6.16
N MET A 61 -13.87 -3.91 7.49
CA MET A 61 -12.61 -3.95 8.22
C MET A 61 -11.93 -5.31 8.10
N GLN A 62 -12.67 -6.40 8.29
CA GLN A 62 -12.14 -7.75 8.12
C GLN A 62 -11.63 -8.00 6.70
N PHE A 63 -12.39 -7.56 5.71
CA PHE A 63 -11.98 -7.65 4.32
C PHE A 63 -10.70 -6.85 4.03
N VAL A 64 -10.62 -5.61 4.51
CA VAL A 64 -9.42 -4.77 4.39
C VAL A 64 -8.20 -5.45 5.02
N GLU A 65 -8.35 -6.02 6.21
CA GLU A 65 -7.25 -6.71 6.91
C GLU A 65 -6.76 -7.96 6.18
N GLN A 66 -7.69 -8.71 5.58
CA GLN A 66 -7.36 -9.98 4.92
C GLN A 66 -6.89 -9.81 3.47
N LYS A 67 -7.44 -8.85 2.73
CA LYS A 67 -7.27 -8.74 1.28
C LYS A 67 -6.45 -7.53 0.84
N ILE A 68 -6.58 -6.39 1.53
CA ILE A 68 -5.95 -5.14 1.11
C ILE A 68 -4.62 -4.92 1.82
N LEU A 69 -4.60 -4.98 3.16
CA LEU A 69 -3.39 -4.69 3.95
C LEU A 69 -2.17 -5.58 3.64
N PRO A 70 -2.30 -6.83 3.20
CA PRO A 70 -1.14 -7.60 2.76
C PRO A 70 -0.35 -6.95 1.61
N ASN A 71 -1.02 -6.11 0.80
CA ASN A 71 -0.42 -5.41 -0.34
C ASN A 71 -0.10 -3.92 -0.05
N VAL A 72 -0.35 -3.45 1.16
CA VAL A 72 -0.23 -2.03 1.55
C VAL A 72 0.75 -1.88 2.71
N ASP A 73 1.68 -0.95 2.62
CA ASP A 73 2.44 -0.47 3.78
C ASP A 73 1.65 0.65 4.47
N PHE A 74 0.65 0.25 5.25
CA PHE A 74 -0.23 1.20 5.93
C PHE A 74 0.51 2.02 6.98
N ARG A 75 1.57 1.47 7.59
CA ARG A 75 2.45 2.22 8.49
C ARG A 75 3.10 3.39 7.77
N LYS A 76 3.58 3.19 6.55
CA LYS A 76 4.19 4.25 5.75
C LYS A 76 3.17 5.31 5.34
N ILE A 77 1.97 4.92 4.95
CA ILE A 77 0.86 5.86 4.69
C ILE A 77 0.60 6.72 5.93
N THR A 78 0.47 6.10 7.11
CA THR A 78 0.24 6.82 8.37
C THR A 78 1.40 7.73 8.71
N GLN A 79 2.63 7.25 8.55
CA GLN A 79 3.84 8.04 8.75
C GLN A 79 3.85 9.30 7.87
N SER A 80 3.50 9.16 6.59
CA SER A 80 3.43 10.27 5.64
C SER A 80 2.35 11.28 6.03
N ALA A 81 1.16 10.81 6.44
CA ALA A 81 0.06 11.66 6.88
C ALA A 81 0.38 12.41 8.20
N VAL A 82 1.08 11.78 9.14
CA VAL A 82 1.53 12.41 10.40
C VAL A 82 2.73 13.35 10.17
N GLY A 83 3.51 13.09 9.12
CA GLY A 83 4.62 13.91 8.69
C GLY A 83 5.73 14.03 9.72
N ARG A 84 6.25 15.25 9.93
CA ARG A 84 7.40 15.50 10.83
C ARG A 84 7.18 15.02 12.27
N TYR A 85 5.94 14.96 12.73
CA TYR A 85 5.60 14.58 14.10
C TYR A 85 5.75 13.07 14.34
N TRP A 86 5.78 12.24 13.28
CA TRP A 86 6.00 10.80 13.41
C TRP A 86 7.25 10.42 14.17
N ARG A 87 8.33 11.19 14.00
CA ARG A 87 9.60 10.95 14.73
C ARG A 87 9.50 11.23 16.23
N GLN A 88 8.57 12.10 16.64
CA GLN A 88 8.32 12.46 18.03
C GLN A 88 7.36 11.46 18.72
N ALA A 89 6.58 10.72 17.96
CA ALA A 89 5.64 9.73 18.47
C ALA A 89 6.37 8.52 19.05
N THR A 90 5.91 8.07 20.23
CA THR A 90 6.36 6.81 20.83
C THR A 90 5.91 5.61 19.98
N PRO A 91 6.52 4.42 20.15
CA PRO A 91 6.05 3.21 19.46
C PRO A 91 4.57 2.90 19.70
N GLN A 92 4.07 3.13 20.93
CA GLN A 92 2.67 2.96 21.27
C GLN A 92 1.79 3.95 20.52
N GLN A 93 2.10 5.23 20.55
CA GLN A 93 1.36 6.28 19.81
C GLN A 93 1.33 6.01 18.30
N ARG A 94 2.43 5.52 17.72
CA ARG A 94 2.46 5.13 16.31
C ARG A 94 1.47 4.00 16.01
N GLY A 95 1.41 2.97 16.86
CA GLY A 95 0.44 1.89 16.72
C GLY A 95 -1.01 2.37 16.84
N GLU A 96 -1.28 3.25 17.80
CA GLU A 96 -2.61 3.86 17.97
C GLU A 96 -3.01 4.75 16.78
N LEU A 97 -2.09 5.56 16.26
CA LEU A 97 -2.32 6.37 15.06
C LEU A 97 -2.63 5.49 13.84
N GLU A 98 -1.86 4.42 13.61
CA GLU A 98 -2.11 3.46 12.54
C GLU A 98 -3.51 2.83 12.68
N GLN A 99 -3.87 2.39 13.87
CA GLN A 99 -5.17 1.77 14.14
C GLN A 99 -6.33 2.77 13.92
N GLN A 100 -6.24 3.95 14.53
CA GLN A 100 -7.30 4.95 14.44
C GLN A 100 -7.45 5.52 13.03
N PHE A 101 -6.35 5.71 12.31
CA PHE A 101 -6.40 6.18 10.93
C PHE A 101 -7.00 5.13 9.98
N LYS A 102 -6.62 3.86 10.12
CA LYS A 102 -7.24 2.76 9.38
C LYS A 102 -8.75 2.72 9.60
N GLN A 103 -9.17 2.80 10.85
CA GLN A 103 -10.58 2.79 11.23
C GLN A 103 -11.34 3.99 10.65
N LEU A 104 -10.73 5.19 10.69
CA LEU A 104 -11.29 6.39 10.07
C LEU A 104 -11.54 6.18 8.57
N LEU A 105 -10.57 5.64 7.84
CA LEU A 105 -10.69 5.40 6.40
C LEU A 105 -11.82 4.39 6.11
N VAL A 106 -11.85 3.28 6.84
CA VAL A 106 -12.91 2.28 6.67
C VAL A 106 -14.29 2.90 6.94
N TYR A 107 -14.49 3.58 8.06
CA TYR A 107 -15.78 4.19 8.35
C TYR A 107 -16.18 5.29 7.35
N THR A 108 -15.21 6.03 6.83
CA THR A 108 -15.47 7.07 5.84
C THR A 108 -15.88 6.49 4.49
N TYR A 109 -15.18 5.45 4.02
CA TYR A 109 -15.29 4.97 2.64
C TYR A 109 -16.04 3.65 2.45
N ALA A 110 -16.35 2.90 3.52
CA ALA A 110 -17.07 1.62 3.40
C ALA A 110 -18.39 1.74 2.62
N GLY A 111 -19.08 2.87 2.73
CA GLY A 111 -20.30 3.11 2.00
C GLY A 111 -20.15 3.13 0.48
N ALA A 112 -18.97 3.46 -0.04
CA ALA A 112 -18.71 3.45 -1.47
C ALA A 112 -18.78 2.04 -2.08
N LEU A 113 -18.65 0.98 -1.27
CA LEU A 113 -18.81 -0.40 -1.73
C LEU A 113 -20.24 -0.71 -2.20
N ARG A 114 -21.22 0.05 -1.73
CA ARG A 114 -22.63 -0.06 -2.18
C ARG A 114 -22.80 0.27 -3.66
N GLU A 115 -21.88 1.07 -4.21
CA GLU A 115 -21.89 1.52 -5.59
C GLU A 115 -21.13 0.60 -6.53
N VAL A 116 -20.45 -0.42 -5.99
CA VAL A 116 -19.70 -1.38 -6.80
C VAL A 116 -20.68 -2.28 -7.57
N ARG A 117 -20.56 -2.28 -8.89
CA ARG A 117 -21.34 -3.07 -9.86
C ARG A 117 -20.40 -3.82 -10.79
N ASP A 118 -20.31 -3.36 -12.02
CA ASP A 118 -19.52 -3.93 -13.11
C ASP A 118 -18.35 -3.04 -13.54
N GLN A 119 -17.84 -2.26 -12.59
CA GLN A 119 -16.68 -1.40 -12.84
C GLN A 119 -15.50 -2.22 -13.37
N LYS A 120 -14.76 -1.60 -14.28
CA LYS A 120 -13.54 -2.16 -14.82
C LYS A 120 -12.37 -1.26 -14.47
N VAL A 121 -11.32 -1.85 -13.94
CA VAL A 121 -10.08 -1.12 -13.69
C VAL A 121 -9.16 -1.28 -14.90
N LYS A 122 -8.78 -0.16 -15.50
CA LYS A 122 -7.84 -0.10 -16.60
C LYS A 122 -6.53 0.48 -16.10
N VAL A 123 -5.48 -0.32 -16.09
CA VAL A 123 -4.13 0.17 -15.86
C VAL A 123 -3.67 0.95 -17.09
N LEU A 124 -3.17 2.17 -16.88
CA LEU A 124 -2.66 3.02 -17.95
C LEU A 124 -1.23 2.58 -18.35
N PRO A 125 -0.74 3.00 -19.54
CA PRO A 125 0.60 2.66 -19.98
C PRO A 125 1.64 2.94 -18.90
N TYR A 126 2.41 1.93 -18.55
CA TYR A 126 3.41 1.94 -17.50
C TYR A 126 4.80 1.84 -18.13
N ARG A 127 5.68 2.78 -17.80
CA ARG A 127 7.07 2.81 -18.29
C ARG A 127 7.95 3.27 -17.13
N GLU A 128 8.57 2.33 -16.47
CA GLU A 128 9.55 2.60 -15.42
C GLU A 128 10.81 1.75 -15.67
N PRO A 129 11.99 2.21 -15.22
CA PRO A 129 13.21 1.41 -15.28
C PRO A 129 13.03 0.05 -14.59
N ALA A 130 13.69 -0.98 -15.10
CA ALA A 130 13.59 -2.34 -14.53
C ALA A 130 14.13 -2.44 -13.10
N ASP A 131 15.02 -1.53 -12.71
CA ASP A 131 15.65 -1.42 -11.39
C ASP A 131 14.95 -0.41 -10.47
N ALA A 132 13.82 0.17 -10.89
CA ALA A 132 13.07 1.11 -10.06
C ALA A 132 12.64 0.44 -8.75
N THR A 133 12.80 1.17 -7.66
CA THR A 133 12.37 0.78 -6.30
C THR A 133 11.10 1.49 -5.86
N ASP A 134 10.77 2.59 -6.55
CA ASP A 134 9.62 3.46 -6.31
C ASP A 134 8.95 3.75 -7.63
N VAL A 135 7.64 3.54 -7.70
CA VAL A 135 6.89 3.71 -8.95
C VAL A 135 5.49 4.27 -8.69
N THR A 136 4.88 4.83 -9.74
CA THR A 136 3.47 5.22 -9.71
C THR A 136 2.69 4.45 -10.76
N VAL A 137 1.78 3.60 -10.32
CA VAL A 137 0.82 2.91 -11.19
C VAL A 137 -0.44 3.76 -11.32
N ARG A 138 -0.77 4.15 -12.55
CA ARG A 138 -1.96 4.95 -12.84
C ARG A 138 -3.08 4.09 -13.37
N THR A 139 -4.30 4.32 -12.88
CA THR A 139 -5.48 3.57 -13.33
C THR A 139 -6.67 4.47 -13.63
N ARG A 140 -7.62 3.91 -14.35
CA ARG A 140 -8.96 4.45 -14.54
C ARG A 140 -9.98 3.39 -14.15
N VAL A 141 -10.82 3.71 -13.20
CA VAL A 141 -11.99 2.89 -12.86
C VAL A 141 -13.15 3.37 -13.72
N LEU A 142 -13.61 2.52 -14.62
CA LEU A 142 -14.70 2.83 -15.55
C LEU A 142 -16.02 2.44 -14.88
N ASN A 143 -16.91 3.41 -14.72
CA ASN A 143 -18.24 3.25 -14.14
C ASN A 143 -19.27 3.93 -15.03
N ASN A 144 -20.10 3.15 -15.73
CA ASN A 144 -21.20 3.66 -16.57
C ASN A 144 -20.82 4.83 -17.50
N GLY A 145 -19.64 4.79 -18.08
CA GLY A 145 -19.14 5.83 -19.00
C GLY A 145 -18.32 6.96 -18.34
N GLU A 146 -18.35 7.05 -17.01
CA GLU A 146 -17.46 7.93 -16.27
C GLU A 146 -16.16 7.20 -15.89
N ALA A 147 -15.05 7.93 -15.90
CA ALA A 147 -13.74 7.39 -15.53
C ALA A 147 -13.22 8.08 -14.27
N VAL A 148 -13.15 7.34 -13.19
CA VAL A 148 -12.53 7.82 -11.93
C VAL A 148 -11.05 7.48 -11.95
N GLN A 149 -10.20 8.48 -11.71
CA GLN A 149 -8.76 8.27 -11.57
C GLN A 149 -8.45 7.70 -10.19
N LEU A 150 -7.70 6.58 -10.18
CA LEU A 150 -7.04 6.03 -9.00
C LEU A 150 -5.58 5.76 -9.36
N ASP A 151 -4.65 6.43 -8.69
CA ASP A 151 -3.22 6.18 -8.88
C ASP A 151 -2.61 5.66 -7.57
N TYR A 152 -1.56 4.87 -7.68
CA TYR A 152 -0.94 4.20 -6.55
C TYR A 152 0.56 4.45 -6.55
N ARG A 153 1.10 5.05 -5.48
CA ARG A 153 2.53 5.01 -5.21
C ARG A 153 2.87 3.65 -4.62
N MET A 154 3.91 3.04 -5.14
CA MET A 154 4.34 1.71 -4.69
C MET A 154 5.84 1.69 -4.49
N GLU A 155 6.28 0.93 -3.49
CA GLU A 155 7.69 0.70 -3.22
C GLU A 155 8.01 -0.78 -3.18
N LYS A 156 9.23 -1.09 -3.66
CA LYS A 156 9.77 -2.44 -3.65
C LYS A 156 10.34 -2.75 -2.27
N THR A 157 9.85 -3.83 -1.65
CA THR A 157 10.31 -4.32 -0.35
C THR A 157 10.89 -5.73 -0.50
N ALA A 158 11.45 -6.27 0.57
CA ALA A 158 11.89 -7.67 0.61
C ALA A 158 10.73 -8.67 0.40
N GLN A 159 9.48 -8.26 0.67
CA GLN A 159 8.27 -9.07 0.48
C GLN A 159 7.53 -8.75 -0.84
N GLY A 160 8.17 -8.07 -1.77
CA GLY A 160 7.58 -7.63 -3.04
C GLY A 160 7.11 -6.17 -3.00
N TRP A 161 6.31 -5.79 -3.96
CA TRP A 161 5.78 -4.44 -4.07
C TRP A 161 4.68 -4.16 -3.05
N LYS A 162 4.72 -2.97 -2.43
CA LYS A 162 3.69 -2.49 -1.48
C LYS A 162 3.18 -1.14 -1.91
N ILE A 163 1.88 -0.93 -1.78
CA ILE A 163 1.24 0.37 -1.96
C ILE A 163 1.61 1.24 -0.74
N THR A 164 2.15 2.43 -0.99
CA THR A 164 2.57 3.39 0.03
C THR A 164 1.77 4.67 0.03
N ASP A 165 0.94 4.90 -0.99
CA ASP A 165 -0.05 5.97 -1.03
C ASP A 165 -1.06 5.74 -2.16
N VAL A 166 -2.23 6.37 -2.06
CA VAL A 166 -3.30 6.30 -3.05
C VAL A 166 -3.77 7.70 -3.40
N ASN A 167 -3.90 7.96 -4.70
CA ASN A 167 -4.49 9.18 -5.24
C ASN A 167 -5.90 8.89 -5.70
N VAL A 168 -6.86 9.65 -5.20
CA VAL A 168 -8.25 9.58 -5.63
C VAL A 168 -8.61 10.90 -6.29
N MET A 169 -8.91 10.87 -7.60
CA MET A 169 -9.33 12.05 -8.37
C MET A 169 -8.37 13.24 -8.27
N GLY A 170 -7.05 12.99 -8.25
CA GLY A 170 -6.02 14.02 -8.18
C GLY A 170 -5.53 14.35 -6.77
N ILE A 171 -6.14 13.81 -5.72
CA ILE A 171 -5.79 14.09 -4.33
C ILE A 171 -5.11 12.86 -3.71
N TRP A 172 -3.86 13.01 -3.29
CA TRP A 172 -3.13 11.99 -2.55
C TRP A 172 -3.64 11.87 -1.12
N LEU A 173 -3.80 10.65 -0.64
CA LEU A 173 -4.35 10.37 0.69
C LEU A 173 -3.49 10.98 1.80
N ASP A 174 -2.17 10.81 1.71
CA ASP A 174 -1.23 11.36 2.68
C ASP A 174 -1.28 12.90 2.72
N ASP A 175 -1.32 13.56 1.58
CA ASP A 175 -1.39 15.03 1.50
C ASP A 175 -2.71 15.58 2.06
N ASN A 176 -3.84 14.87 1.79
CA ASN A 176 -5.16 15.25 2.30
C ASN A 176 -5.19 15.27 3.83
N TYR A 177 -4.59 14.27 4.47
CA TYR A 177 -4.60 14.16 5.92
C TYR A 177 -3.46 14.92 6.60
N ARG A 178 -2.35 15.18 5.92
CA ARG A 178 -1.16 15.83 6.50
C ARG A 178 -1.45 17.20 7.07
N THR A 179 -2.20 18.02 6.36
CA THR A 179 -2.56 19.36 6.80
C THR A 179 -3.44 19.31 8.05
N VAL A 180 -4.47 18.46 8.04
CA VAL A 180 -5.41 18.30 9.17
C VAL A 180 -4.69 17.74 10.39
N PHE A 181 -3.89 16.70 10.22
CA PHE A 181 -3.16 16.09 11.33
C PHE A 181 -2.09 17.02 11.90
N ALA A 182 -1.37 17.77 11.04
CA ALA A 182 -0.40 18.75 11.51
C ALA A 182 -1.04 19.87 12.32
N GLN A 183 -2.21 20.36 11.91
CA GLN A 183 -2.96 21.36 12.65
C GLN A 183 -3.41 20.84 14.01
N GLU A 184 -3.98 19.64 14.05
CA GLU A 184 -4.46 19.01 15.29
C GLU A 184 -3.32 18.75 16.27
N ILE A 185 -2.21 18.20 15.79
CA ILE A 185 -1.02 17.96 16.62
C ILE A 185 -0.41 19.27 17.10
N GLY A 186 -0.39 20.31 16.28
CA GLY A 186 0.09 21.64 16.66
C GLY A 186 -0.69 22.26 17.80
N GLN A 187 -1.99 21.97 17.91
CA GLN A 187 -2.88 22.51 18.95
C GLN A 187 -2.93 21.63 20.21
N LYS A 188 -2.95 20.32 20.06
CA LYS A 188 -3.27 19.37 21.13
C LYS A 188 -2.21 18.28 21.34
N GLY A 189 -1.11 18.31 20.59
CA GLY A 189 -0.10 17.26 20.61
C GLY A 189 -0.56 15.95 19.93
N ILE A 190 0.30 14.94 19.93
CA ILE A 190 0.04 13.64 19.31
C ILE A 190 -1.12 12.92 20.00
N GLU A 191 -1.19 12.96 21.32
CA GLU A 191 -2.30 12.40 22.10
C GLU A 191 -3.64 13.08 21.72
N GLY A 192 -3.63 14.39 21.48
CA GLY A 192 -4.81 15.11 21.02
C GLY A 192 -5.30 14.63 19.65
N LEU A 193 -4.40 14.36 18.70
CA LEU A 193 -4.77 13.74 17.43
C LEU A 193 -5.38 12.37 17.62
N ILE A 194 -4.77 11.51 18.45
CA ILE A 194 -5.28 10.16 18.74
C ILE A 194 -6.70 10.25 19.31
N ALA A 195 -6.91 11.11 20.33
CA ALA A 195 -8.22 11.31 20.95
C ALA A 195 -9.27 11.84 19.95
N THR A 196 -8.88 12.78 19.09
CA THR A 196 -9.75 13.31 18.03
C THR A 196 -10.15 12.24 17.02
N LEU A 197 -9.21 11.40 16.59
CA LEU A 197 -9.50 10.28 15.69
C LEU A 197 -10.44 9.25 16.35
N GLN A 198 -10.20 8.90 17.62
CA GLN A 198 -11.07 8.01 18.39
C GLN A 198 -12.50 8.52 18.47
N GLN A 199 -12.67 9.80 18.83
CA GLN A 199 -13.99 10.43 18.91
C GLN A 199 -14.69 10.44 17.54
N LYS A 200 -13.97 10.77 16.47
CA LYS A 200 -14.51 10.78 15.11
C LYS A 200 -14.94 9.38 14.67
N ASN A 201 -14.15 8.37 14.96
CA ASN A 201 -14.48 6.97 14.68
C ASN A 201 -15.73 6.50 15.43
N GLN A 202 -15.88 6.88 16.72
CA GLN A 202 -17.08 6.59 17.49
C GLN A 202 -18.33 7.25 16.88
N THR A 203 -18.24 8.52 16.50
CA THR A 203 -19.34 9.22 15.85
C THR A 203 -19.75 8.57 14.53
N LEU A 204 -18.76 8.21 13.69
CA LEU A 204 -19.03 7.53 12.42
C LEU A 204 -19.63 6.14 12.63
N ALA A 205 -19.19 5.41 13.64
CA ALA A 205 -19.75 4.10 13.98
C ALA A 205 -21.21 4.20 14.42
N GLN A 206 -21.56 5.22 15.23
CA GLN A 206 -22.94 5.45 15.69
C GLN A 206 -23.86 5.87 14.55
N ALA A 207 -23.41 6.77 13.67
CA ALA A 207 -24.18 7.17 12.50
C ALA A 207 -24.53 5.99 11.60
N ARG A 208 -23.56 5.08 11.40
CA ARG A 208 -23.75 3.88 10.58
C ARG A 208 -24.62 2.80 11.23
N ALA A 209 -24.76 2.79 12.55
CA ALA A 209 -25.66 1.87 13.25
C ALA A 209 -27.13 2.34 13.23
N ALA A 210 -27.36 3.60 12.86
CA ALA A 210 -28.69 4.20 12.75
C ALA A 210 -29.27 4.14 11.32
N ASP A 211 -28.45 3.82 10.30
CA ASP A 211 -28.83 3.60 8.90
C ASP A 211 -29.20 2.13 8.62
#